data_b4d33188544828de7cbbc0cd510ad2dc
#
_entry.id   b4d33188544828de7cbbc0cd510ad2dc
#
_cell.length_a   1.000
_cell.length_b   1.000
_cell.length_c   1.000
_cell.angle_alpha   90.00
_cell.angle_beta   90.00
_cell.angle_gamma   90.00
#
_symmetry.space_group_name_H-M   'P 1'
#
loop_
_entity.id
_entity.type
_entity.pdbx_description
1 polymer ?
#
loop_
_entity_poly.entity_id
_entity_poly.type
_entity_poly.pdbx_seq_one_letter_code
_entity_poly.pdbx_strand_id
1 'polypeptide(L)'
;MPKLILVRHGESQWNLENRFTGWVDVELTPRGETEARIAGEHLRGLPVDKVYTSVLKRAINTSKIALDAAGKPDTLPTERDQALNERHYGDLQGLNKAETAAQYGDAQVKIWRRSYDVPPPGEKGESLKDTAARTLPYFQAHIMPDIKAGLNVLVVAHGNSLRSIVMDLDKLSREEVLELNIPTGIPLVYDLDTDGAVLEKRY
;
A
#
# COMPACT_ATOMS: atom_id res chain seq x y z
N MET A 1 14.79 -18.98 1.95
CA MET A 1 14.19 -18.09 0.94
C MET A 1 13.55 -16.90 1.64
N PRO A 2 14.00 -15.67 1.38
CA PRO A 2 13.40 -14.49 2.01
C PRO A 2 11.97 -14.27 1.56
N LYS A 3 11.16 -13.73 2.46
CA LYS A 3 9.76 -13.39 2.19
C LYS A 3 9.61 -11.88 2.11
N LEU A 4 8.83 -11.44 1.12
CA LEU A 4 8.29 -10.09 1.06
C LEU A 4 6.80 -10.18 1.36
N ILE A 5 6.36 -9.48 2.39
CA ILE A 5 4.98 -9.51 2.85
C ILE A 5 4.39 -8.12 2.67
N LEU A 6 3.35 -8.01 1.86
CA LEU A 6 2.67 -6.75 1.59
C LEU A 6 1.34 -6.71 2.33
N VAL A 7 1.10 -5.65 3.09
CA VAL A 7 -0.14 -5.45 3.84
C VAL A 7 -0.70 -4.05 3.52
N ARG A 8 -1.94 -4.00 3.07
CA ARG A 8 -2.66 -2.74 2.92
C ARG A 8 -3.24 -2.33 4.28
N HIS A 9 -3.13 -1.03 4.60
CA HIS A 9 -3.70 -0.51 5.84
C HIS A 9 -5.21 -0.79 5.95
N GLY A 10 -5.73 -0.85 7.18
CA GLY A 10 -7.14 -1.02 7.45
C GLY A 10 -7.97 0.20 7.06
N GLU A 11 -9.30 0.08 7.16
CA GLU A 11 -10.22 1.16 6.84
C GLU A 11 -9.86 2.44 7.59
N SER A 12 -9.74 3.54 6.85
CA SER A 12 -9.53 4.87 7.42
C SER A 12 -10.85 5.63 7.54
N GLN A 13 -10.85 6.71 8.32
CA GLN A 13 -12.03 7.55 8.50
C GLN A 13 -12.59 8.04 7.15
N TRP A 14 -11.73 8.44 6.22
CA TRP A 14 -12.18 8.92 4.91
C TRP A 14 -12.54 7.79 3.93
N ASN A 15 -12.05 6.58 4.13
CA ASN A 15 -12.61 5.41 3.43
C ASN A 15 -14.08 5.22 3.83
N LEU A 16 -14.36 5.28 5.13
CA LEU A 16 -15.73 5.16 5.65
C LEU A 16 -16.65 6.28 5.10
N GLU A 17 -16.13 7.51 5.03
CA GLU A 17 -16.89 8.66 4.53
C GLU A 17 -16.92 8.75 3.00
N ASN A 18 -16.32 7.80 2.29
CA ASN A 18 -16.23 7.79 0.83
C ASN A 18 -15.60 9.06 0.26
N ARG A 19 -14.51 9.52 0.87
CA ARG A 19 -13.74 10.68 0.44
C ARG A 19 -12.43 10.28 -0.22
N PHE A 20 -11.97 11.09 -1.17
CA PHE A 20 -10.60 10.98 -1.68
C PHE A 20 -9.61 11.33 -0.56
N THR A 21 -8.72 10.42 -0.22
CA THR A 21 -7.79 10.60 0.91
C THR A 21 -6.41 11.07 0.46
N GLY A 22 -5.74 10.27 -0.35
CA GLY A 22 -4.38 10.59 -0.80
C GLY A 22 -3.39 10.75 0.35
N TRP A 23 -2.78 11.91 0.46
CA TRP A 23 -1.77 12.23 1.47
C TRP A 23 -2.33 12.89 2.73
N VAL A 24 -3.62 13.14 2.80
CA VAL A 24 -4.22 13.65 4.04
C VAL A 24 -4.11 12.57 5.12
N ASP A 25 -3.65 12.97 6.30
CA ASP A 25 -3.21 12.05 7.36
C ASP A 25 -4.36 11.71 8.31
N VAL A 26 -5.32 10.93 7.80
CA VAL A 26 -6.49 10.50 8.55
C VAL A 26 -6.22 9.21 9.32
N GLU A 27 -6.96 9.01 10.41
CA GLU A 27 -6.81 7.86 11.29
C GLU A 27 -7.59 6.64 10.81
N LEU A 28 -7.27 5.48 11.38
CA LEU A 28 -8.05 4.25 11.20
C LEU A 28 -9.39 4.38 11.94
N THR A 29 -10.42 3.73 11.38
CA THR A 29 -11.67 3.50 12.09
C THR A 29 -11.52 2.29 13.02
N PRO A 30 -12.46 2.05 13.96
CA PRO A 30 -12.48 0.80 14.75
C PRO A 30 -12.47 -0.46 13.89
N ARG A 31 -13.16 -0.44 12.74
CA ARG A 31 -13.13 -1.52 11.77
C ARG A 31 -11.74 -1.68 11.15
N GLY A 32 -11.08 -0.57 10.84
CA GLY A 32 -9.71 -0.57 10.32
C GLY A 32 -8.71 -1.17 11.31
N GLU A 33 -8.88 -0.89 12.60
CA GLU A 33 -8.06 -1.49 13.65
C GLU A 33 -8.31 -3.00 13.75
N THR A 34 -9.56 -3.45 13.61
CA THR A 34 -9.89 -4.88 13.57
C THR A 34 -9.26 -5.56 12.36
N GLU A 35 -9.30 -4.92 11.19
CA GLU A 35 -8.64 -5.44 9.99
C GLU A 35 -7.12 -5.56 10.19
N ALA A 36 -6.51 -4.60 10.87
CA ALA A 36 -5.09 -4.65 11.20
C ALA A 36 -4.77 -5.83 12.15
N ARG A 37 -5.63 -6.10 13.14
CA ARG A 37 -5.49 -7.26 14.02
C ARG A 37 -5.62 -8.57 13.23
N ILE A 38 -6.56 -8.65 12.31
CA ILE A 38 -6.73 -9.84 11.44
C ILE A 38 -5.48 -10.07 10.60
N ALA A 39 -4.91 -9.03 10.02
CA ALA A 39 -3.63 -9.13 9.31
C ALA A 39 -2.55 -9.69 10.22
N GLY A 40 -2.48 -9.21 11.47
CA GLY A 40 -1.54 -9.71 12.49
C GLY A 40 -1.71 -11.18 12.78
N GLU A 41 -2.94 -11.68 12.85
CA GLU A 41 -3.18 -13.12 13.05
C GLU A 41 -2.58 -13.94 11.91
N HIS A 42 -2.68 -13.47 10.68
CA HIS A 42 -2.07 -14.11 9.52
C HIS A 42 -0.54 -14.02 9.53
N LEU A 43 0.04 -13.02 10.20
CA LEU A 43 1.49 -12.85 10.29
C LEU A 43 2.14 -13.74 11.36
N ARG A 44 1.38 -14.37 12.27
CA ARG A 44 1.94 -15.14 13.39
C ARG A 44 2.90 -16.24 12.95
N GLY A 45 2.60 -16.93 11.88
CA GLY A 45 3.43 -18.03 11.36
C GLY A 45 4.53 -17.57 10.38
N LEU A 46 4.67 -16.28 10.14
CA LEU A 46 5.59 -15.76 9.14
C LEU A 46 6.78 -15.06 9.81
N PRO A 47 8.01 -15.28 9.32
CA PRO A 47 9.17 -14.54 9.82
C PRO A 47 9.14 -13.10 9.33
N VAL A 48 9.48 -12.15 10.20
CA VAL A 48 9.63 -10.74 9.88
C VAL A 48 10.91 -10.22 10.55
N ASP A 49 11.83 -9.72 9.75
CA ASP A 49 13.12 -9.20 10.24
C ASP A 49 13.17 -7.67 10.17
N LYS A 50 12.43 -7.07 9.23
CA LYS A 50 12.41 -5.62 9.03
C LYS A 50 11.07 -5.15 8.49
N VAL A 51 10.69 -3.94 8.85
CA VAL A 51 9.40 -3.34 8.49
C VAL A 51 9.61 -2.03 7.75
N TYR A 52 8.82 -1.82 6.69
CA TYR A 52 8.73 -0.56 5.95
C TYR A 52 7.30 -0.07 5.94
N THR A 53 7.10 1.21 6.18
CA THR A 53 5.79 1.84 6.08
C THR A 53 5.88 3.18 5.37
N SER A 54 4.73 3.72 4.94
CA SER A 54 4.64 5.13 4.58
C SER A 54 4.74 6.00 5.83
N VAL A 55 4.71 7.31 5.64
CA VAL A 55 4.71 8.26 6.76
C VAL A 55 3.29 8.59 7.25
N LEU A 56 2.25 8.00 6.66
CA LEU A 56 0.86 8.27 7.01
C LEU A 56 0.41 7.39 8.19
N LYS A 57 -0.33 7.98 9.12
CA LYS A 57 -0.76 7.32 10.37
C LYS A 57 -1.49 6.00 10.14
N ARG A 58 -2.38 5.94 9.14
CA ARG A 58 -3.16 4.73 8.88
C ARG A 58 -2.27 3.53 8.55
N ALA A 59 -1.15 3.73 7.85
CA ALA A 59 -0.20 2.67 7.58
C ALA A 59 0.66 2.36 8.81
N ILE A 60 1.16 3.38 9.48
CA ILE A 60 1.97 3.25 10.70
C ILE A 60 1.18 2.50 11.78
N ASN A 61 -0.06 2.90 12.02
CA ASN A 61 -0.90 2.30 13.06
C ASN A 61 -1.33 0.88 12.69
N THR A 62 -1.62 0.62 11.42
CA THR A 62 -1.87 -0.75 10.94
C THR A 62 -0.67 -1.65 11.23
N SER A 63 0.54 -1.17 10.94
CA SER A 63 1.77 -1.92 11.22
C SER A 63 1.92 -2.25 12.70
N LYS A 64 1.74 -1.26 13.58
CA LYS A 64 1.84 -1.46 15.03
C LYS A 64 0.83 -2.48 15.56
N ILE A 65 -0.43 -2.32 15.15
CA ILE A 65 -1.51 -3.22 15.58
C ILE A 65 -1.27 -4.64 15.07
N ALA A 66 -0.89 -4.78 13.81
CA ALA A 66 -0.65 -6.09 13.20
C ALA A 66 0.55 -6.81 13.85
N LEU A 67 1.65 -6.11 14.09
CA LEU A 67 2.83 -6.71 14.73
C LEU A 67 2.54 -7.12 16.17
N ASP A 68 1.80 -6.32 16.91
CA ASP A 68 1.36 -6.65 18.26
C ASP A 68 0.49 -7.91 18.27
N ALA A 69 -0.52 -7.95 17.40
CA ALA A 69 -1.41 -9.11 17.26
C ALA A 69 -0.65 -10.37 16.81
N ALA A 70 0.42 -10.20 16.04
CA ALA A 70 1.28 -11.30 15.59
C ALA A 70 2.25 -11.79 16.66
N GLY A 71 2.33 -11.13 17.82
CA GLY A 71 3.29 -11.46 18.86
C GLY A 71 4.73 -11.13 18.49
N LYS A 72 4.94 -10.21 17.54
CA LYS A 72 6.27 -9.77 17.11
C LYS A 72 6.79 -8.68 18.05
N PRO A 73 8.12 -8.59 18.24
CA PRO A 73 8.68 -7.56 19.10
C PRO A 73 8.50 -6.16 18.50
N ASP A 74 8.26 -5.16 19.36
CA ASP A 74 8.16 -3.76 18.96
C ASP A 74 9.52 -3.14 18.63
N THR A 75 10.60 -3.89 18.85
CA THR A 75 11.98 -3.50 18.57
C THR A 75 12.43 -3.81 17.14
N LEU A 76 11.54 -4.39 16.29
CA LEU A 76 11.87 -4.67 14.90
C LEU A 76 12.32 -3.38 14.19
N PRO A 77 13.43 -3.41 13.45
CA PRO A 77 13.85 -2.27 12.65
C PRO A 77 12.73 -1.84 11.71
N THR A 78 12.36 -0.56 11.79
CA THR A 78 11.27 0.00 10.98
C THR A 78 11.74 1.26 10.28
N GLU A 79 11.58 1.32 8.97
CA GLU A 79 11.82 2.52 8.18
C GLU A 79 10.50 3.06 7.64
N ARG A 80 10.36 4.38 7.65
CA ARG A 80 9.19 5.10 7.16
C ARG A 80 9.64 6.07 6.09
N ASP A 81 8.96 6.04 4.94
CA ASP A 81 9.30 6.94 3.84
C ASP A 81 8.05 7.32 3.05
N GLN A 82 7.99 8.58 2.63
CA GLN A 82 6.89 9.08 1.83
C GLN A 82 6.79 8.44 0.44
N ALA A 83 7.86 7.80 -0.03
CA ALA A 83 7.83 7.05 -1.28
C ALA A 83 6.80 5.92 -1.27
N LEU A 84 6.44 5.43 -0.08
CA LEU A 84 5.40 4.41 0.11
C LEU A 84 4.01 5.00 0.39
N ASN A 85 3.86 6.32 0.40
CA ASN A 85 2.56 6.96 0.57
C ASN A 85 1.58 6.55 -0.52
N GLU A 86 0.29 6.74 -0.22
CA GLU A 86 -0.77 6.58 -1.19
C GLU A 86 -0.58 7.58 -2.36
N ARG A 87 -1.18 7.26 -3.49
CA ARG A 87 -1.33 8.18 -4.61
C ARG A 87 -1.89 9.51 -4.11
N HIS A 88 -1.27 10.61 -4.51
CA HIS A 88 -1.75 11.95 -4.19
C HIS A 88 -2.92 12.30 -5.12
N TYR A 89 -4.08 12.59 -4.56
CA TYR A 89 -5.26 12.91 -5.35
C TYR A 89 -5.40 14.41 -5.67
N GLY A 90 -4.36 15.20 -5.43
CA GLY A 90 -4.37 16.63 -5.80
C GLY A 90 -5.53 17.39 -5.18
N ASP A 91 -6.22 18.16 -6.00
CA ASP A 91 -7.36 18.99 -5.57
C ASP A 91 -8.59 18.18 -5.16
N LEU A 92 -8.62 16.88 -5.47
CA LEU A 92 -9.73 16.00 -5.07
C LEU A 92 -9.67 15.57 -3.61
N GLN A 93 -8.52 15.73 -2.94
CA GLN A 93 -8.36 15.29 -1.55
C GLN A 93 -9.38 15.96 -0.63
N GLY A 94 -10.10 15.14 0.15
CA GLY A 94 -11.16 15.59 1.05
C GLY A 94 -12.54 15.66 0.43
N LEU A 95 -12.64 15.60 -0.90
CA LEU A 95 -13.93 15.63 -1.57
C LEU A 95 -14.63 14.27 -1.49
N ASN A 96 -15.95 14.27 -1.32
CA ASN A 96 -16.75 13.06 -1.38
C ASN A 96 -16.78 12.53 -2.82
N LYS A 97 -16.55 11.25 -2.99
CA LYS A 97 -16.44 10.63 -4.31
C LYS A 97 -17.74 10.72 -5.12
N ALA A 98 -18.89 10.50 -4.46
CA ALA A 98 -20.19 10.59 -5.13
C ALA A 98 -20.54 12.04 -5.52
N GLU A 99 -20.27 13.00 -4.65
CA GLU A 99 -20.48 14.42 -4.94
C GLU A 99 -19.55 14.91 -6.06
N THR A 100 -18.32 14.44 -6.07
CA THR A 100 -17.36 14.75 -7.14
C THR A 100 -17.83 14.19 -8.48
N ALA A 101 -18.37 12.97 -8.49
CA ALA A 101 -18.95 12.37 -9.69
C ALA A 101 -20.15 13.15 -10.19
N ALA A 102 -20.99 13.66 -9.28
CA ALA A 102 -22.13 14.51 -9.64
C ALA A 102 -21.69 15.84 -10.26
N GLN A 103 -20.57 16.40 -9.78
CA GLN A 103 -20.05 17.69 -10.25
C GLN A 103 -19.30 17.59 -11.58
N TYR A 104 -18.43 16.58 -11.73
CA TYR A 104 -17.54 16.46 -12.90
C TYR A 104 -18.01 15.39 -13.89
N GLY A 105 -19.00 14.59 -13.54
CA GLY A 105 -19.46 13.45 -14.32
C GLY A 105 -18.75 12.14 -13.93
N ASP A 106 -19.49 11.04 -14.00
CA ASP A 106 -18.97 9.70 -13.65
C ASP A 106 -17.78 9.31 -14.54
N ALA A 107 -17.85 9.61 -15.83
CA ALA A 107 -16.80 9.26 -16.79
C ALA A 107 -15.48 9.94 -16.45
N GLN A 108 -15.50 11.24 -16.11
CA GLN A 108 -14.29 11.98 -15.77
C GLN A 108 -13.69 11.50 -14.45
N VAL A 109 -14.51 11.25 -13.44
CA VAL A 109 -14.04 10.75 -12.14
C VAL A 109 -13.47 9.34 -12.29
N LYS A 110 -14.09 8.49 -13.11
CA LYS A 110 -13.56 7.17 -13.42
C LYS A 110 -12.17 7.25 -14.07
N ILE A 111 -11.95 8.18 -14.97
CA ILE A 111 -10.64 8.42 -15.59
C ILE A 111 -9.62 8.79 -14.51
N TRP A 112 -9.93 9.73 -13.61
CA TRP A 112 -9.02 10.11 -12.54
C TRP A 112 -8.71 8.98 -11.56
N ARG A 113 -9.66 8.10 -11.31
CA ARG A 113 -9.49 6.99 -10.34
C ARG A 113 -8.88 5.74 -10.94
N ARG A 114 -9.13 5.46 -12.22
CA ARG A 114 -8.88 4.16 -12.85
C ARG A 114 -7.97 4.19 -14.06
N SER A 115 -7.54 5.36 -14.51
CA SER A 115 -6.56 5.42 -15.58
C SER A 115 -5.14 5.27 -15.01
N TYR A 116 -4.26 4.70 -15.80
CA TYR A 116 -2.87 4.48 -15.38
C TYR A 116 -2.07 5.78 -15.36
N ASP A 117 -2.27 6.67 -16.33
CA ASP A 117 -1.39 7.81 -16.58
C ASP A 117 -2.08 9.18 -16.56
N VAL A 118 -3.37 9.27 -16.25
CA VAL A 118 -4.09 10.54 -16.14
C VAL A 118 -4.17 10.96 -14.67
N PRO A 119 -3.47 12.05 -14.26
CA PRO A 119 -3.53 12.52 -12.90
C PRO A 119 -4.85 13.25 -12.61
N PRO A 120 -5.30 13.29 -11.34
CA PRO A 120 -6.37 14.18 -10.93
C PRO A 120 -5.93 15.65 -11.01
N PRO A 121 -6.88 16.62 -10.96
CA PRO A 121 -6.52 18.03 -11.03
C PRO A 121 -5.69 18.47 -9.83
N GLY A 122 -4.87 19.50 -10.03
CA GLY A 122 -3.98 20.04 -9.00
C GLY A 122 -2.52 19.75 -9.29
N GLU A 123 -1.67 20.67 -8.83
CA GLU A 123 -0.23 20.63 -9.09
C GLU A 123 0.43 19.33 -8.58
N LYS A 124 -0.05 18.83 -7.44
CA LYS A 124 0.52 17.63 -6.80
C LYS A 124 -0.22 16.33 -7.16
N GLY A 125 -1.26 16.39 -7.99
CA GLY A 125 -2.03 15.21 -8.36
C GLY A 125 -1.17 14.16 -9.05
N GLU A 126 -1.30 12.90 -8.64
CA GLU A 126 -0.56 11.78 -9.21
C GLU A 126 -1.49 10.82 -9.95
N SER A 127 -1.04 10.36 -11.10
CA SER A 127 -1.54 9.13 -11.72
C SER A 127 -0.90 7.91 -11.02
N LEU A 128 -1.36 6.71 -11.32
CA LEU A 128 -0.68 5.49 -10.84
C LEU A 128 0.76 5.44 -11.36
N LYS A 129 0.98 5.86 -12.60
CA LYS A 129 2.31 5.97 -13.18
C LYS A 129 3.22 6.90 -12.37
N ASP A 130 2.70 8.04 -11.93
CA ASP A 130 3.45 8.99 -11.10
C ASP A 130 3.77 8.40 -9.72
N THR A 131 2.81 7.70 -9.12
CA THR A 131 3.02 6.98 -7.86
C THR A 131 4.12 5.94 -8.01
N ALA A 132 4.08 5.14 -9.06
CA ALA A 132 5.10 4.13 -9.36
C ALA A 132 6.48 4.76 -9.57
N ALA A 133 6.55 5.94 -10.18
CA ALA A 133 7.80 6.64 -10.46
C ALA A 133 8.57 7.03 -9.18
N ARG A 134 7.90 7.15 -8.03
CA ARG A 134 8.56 7.37 -6.74
C ARG A 134 8.65 6.13 -5.86
N THR A 135 7.69 5.24 -5.96
CA THR A 135 7.64 4.01 -5.14
C THR A 135 8.66 2.98 -5.60
N LEU A 136 8.76 2.73 -6.89
CA LEU A 136 9.63 1.67 -7.42
C LEU A 136 11.13 1.96 -7.25
N PRO A 137 11.64 3.17 -7.51
CA PRO A 137 13.05 3.45 -7.21
C PRO A 137 13.40 3.25 -5.74
N TYR A 138 12.52 3.65 -4.82
CA TYR A 138 12.69 3.41 -3.39
C TYR A 138 12.69 1.91 -3.07
N PHE A 139 11.73 1.17 -3.62
CA PHE A 139 11.64 -0.29 -3.44
C PHE A 139 12.94 -0.98 -3.90
N GLN A 140 13.45 -0.62 -5.06
CA GLN A 140 14.67 -1.23 -5.61
C GLN A 140 15.94 -0.80 -4.85
N ALA A 141 15.98 0.41 -4.32
CA ALA A 141 17.15 0.95 -3.64
C ALA A 141 17.24 0.58 -2.16
N HIS A 142 16.11 0.36 -1.48
CA HIS A 142 16.06 0.14 -0.02
C HIS A 142 15.48 -1.21 0.39
N ILE A 143 14.38 -1.63 -0.21
CA ILE A 143 13.69 -2.87 0.19
C ILE A 143 14.32 -4.09 -0.46
N MET A 144 14.54 -4.05 -1.75
CA MET A 144 15.12 -5.18 -2.48
C MET A 144 16.51 -5.59 -1.98
N PRO A 145 17.43 -4.66 -1.63
CA PRO A 145 18.71 -5.04 -1.03
C PRO A 145 18.57 -5.85 0.26
N ASP A 146 17.62 -5.52 1.12
CA ASP A 146 17.35 -6.28 2.34
C ASP A 146 16.89 -7.71 2.03
N ILE A 147 16.03 -7.85 1.03
CA ILE A 147 15.57 -9.16 0.56
C ILE A 147 16.74 -9.97 0.00
N LYS A 148 17.58 -9.36 -0.82
CA LYS A 148 18.79 -10.01 -1.37
C LYS A 148 19.80 -10.38 -0.30
N ALA A 149 19.79 -9.67 0.84
CA ALA A 149 20.60 -10.01 2.00
C ALA A 149 19.99 -11.16 2.84
N GLY A 150 18.83 -11.68 2.46
CA GLY A 150 18.17 -12.79 3.13
C GLY A 150 17.17 -12.39 4.20
N LEU A 151 16.84 -11.10 4.34
CA LEU A 151 15.86 -10.63 5.34
C LEU A 151 14.44 -10.86 4.88
N ASN A 152 13.57 -11.17 5.84
CA ASN A 152 12.13 -11.22 5.63
C ASN A 152 11.57 -9.83 5.91
N VAL A 153 10.92 -9.23 4.91
CA VAL A 153 10.50 -7.83 4.95
C VAL A 153 8.99 -7.71 4.91
N LEU A 154 8.44 -6.95 5.86
CA LEU A 154 7.03 -6.55 5.87
C LEU A 154 6.93 -5.11 5.36
N VAL A 155 6.05 -4.89 4.40
CA VAL A 155 5.70 -3.56 3.90
C VAL A 155 4.24 -3.29 4.18
N VAL A 156 3.95 -2.27 4.98
CA VAL A 156 2.58 -1.83 5.26
C VAL A 156 2.37 -0.47 4.59
N ALA A 157 1.52 -0.43 3.60
CA ALA A 157 1.34 0.75 2.78
C ALA A 157 -0.11 0.88 2.25
N HIS A 158 -0.26 1.35 1.03
CA HIS A 158 -1.54 1.80 0.48
C HIS A 158 -1.87 1.09 -0.83
N GLY A 159 -3.14 1.18 -1.23
CA GLY A 159 -3.61 0.49 -2.43
C GLY A 159 -2.77 0.77 -3.67
N ASN A 160 -2.47 2.04 -3.96
CA ASN A 160 -1.75 2.38 -5.19
C ASN A 160 -0.23 2.21 -5.08
N SER A 161 0.39 2.49 -3.93
CA SER A 161 1.82 2.22 -3.76
C SER A 161 2.09 0.71 -3.82
N LEU A 162 1.24 -0.11 -3.21
CA LEU A 162 1.36 -1.57 -3.29
C LEU A 162 1.07 -2.10 -4.68
N ARG A 163 0.10 -1.54 -5.41
CA ARG A 163 -0.14 -1.88 -6.81
C ARG A 163 1.10 -1.68 -7.66
N SER A 164 1.83 -0.60 -7.43
CA SER A 164 3.09 -0.33 -8.14
C SER A 164 4.11 -1.44 -7.92
N ILE A 165 4.27 -1.89 -6.69
CA ILE A 165 5.19 -2.98 -6.33
C ILE A 165 4.75 -4.29 -6.97
N VAL A 166 3.46 -4.64 -6.85
CA VAL A 166 2.92 -5.88 -7.44
C VAL A 166 3.04 -5.87 -8.97
N MET A 167 2.78 -4.73 -9.60
CA MET A 167 2.94 -4.57 -11.05
C MET A 167 4.37 -4.92 -11.49
N ASP A 168 5.36 -4.44 -10.76
CA ASP A 168 6.77 -4.73 -11.06
C ASP A 168 7.12 -6.19 -10.81
N LEU A 169 6.71 -6.76 -9.67
CA LEU A 169 7.03 -8.15 -9.32
C LEU A 169 6.32 -9.15 -10.23
N ASP A 170 5.06 -8.94 -10.53
CA ASP A 170 4.24 -9.87 -11.31
C ASP A 170 4.28 -9.58 -12.82
N LYS A 171 4.99 -8.54 -13.23
CA LYS A 171 5.07 -8.11 -14.64
C LYS A 171 3.69 -7.84 -15.26
N LEU A 172 2.84 -7.15 -14.50
CA LEU A 172 1.49 -6.82 -14.94
C LEU A 172 1.51 -5.71 -15.99
N SER A 173 0.55 -5.78 -16.93
CA SER A 173 0.28 -4.70 -17.89
C SER A 173 -0.43 -3.53 -17.17
N ARG A 174 -0.54 -2.40 -17.89
CA ARG A 174 -1.31 -1.25 -17.41
C ARG A 174 -2.77 -1.61 -17.14
N GLU A 175 -3.37 -2.41 -18.02
CA GLU A 175 -4.74 -2.88 -17.89
C GLU A 175 -4.90 -3.83 -16.70
N GLU A 176 -4.00 -4.77 -16.54
CA GLU A 176 -4.04 -5.75 -15.46
C GLU A 176 -3.90 -5.10 -14.08
N VAL A 177 -3.00 -4.12 -13.94
CA VAL A 177 -2.80 -3.45 -12.64
C VAL A 177 -4.02 -2.64 -12.21
N LEU A 178 -4.79 -2.10 -13.14
CA LEU A 178 -6.00 -1.34 -12.84
C LEU A 178 -7.12 -2.23 -12.26
N GLU A 179 -7.14 -3.50 -12.64
CA GLU A 179 -8.10 -4.49 -12.13
C GLU A 179 -7.64 -5.14 -10.82
N LEU A 180 -6.40 -4.93 -10.42
CA LEU A 180 -5.86 -5.51 -9.20
C LEU A 180 -6.52 -4.89 -7.96
N ASN A 181 -7.07 -5.73 -7.10
CA ASN A 181 -7.55 -5.33 -5.79
C ASN A 181 -6.70 -5.99 -4.70
N ILE A 182 -6.16 -5.17 -3.81
CA ILE A 182 -5.41 -5.65 -2.65
C ILE A 182 -6.30 -5.47 -1.43
N PRO A 183 -6.81 -6.57 -0.85
CA PRO A 183 -7.73 -6.46 0.28
C PRO A 183 -7.02 -6.00 1.55
N THR A 184 -7.76 -5.37 2.45
CA THR A 184 -7.29 -5.09 3.81
C THR A 184 -7.34 -6.36 4.64
N GLY A 185 -6.50 -6.45 5.67
CA GLY A 185 -6.53 -7.56 6.62
C GLY A 185 -5.96 -8.89 6.13
N ILE A 186 -5.51 -8.97 4.89
CA ILE A 186 -4.97 -10.21 4.30
C ILE A 186 -3.59 -9.92 3.69
N PRO A 187 -2.51 -10.43 4.30
CA PRO A 187 -1.16 -10.25 3.76
C PRO A 187 -0.99 -10.96 2.42
N LEU A 188 -0.33 -10.30 1.50
CA LEU A 188 0.14 -10.89 0.25
C LEU A 188 1.60 -11.29 0.43
N VAL A 189 1.91 -12.57 0.31
CA VAL A 189 3.24 -13.11 0.60
C VAL A 189 3.93 -13.55 -0.67
N TYR A 190 5.14 -13.03 -0.89
CA TYR A 190 6.04 -13.48 -1.94
C TYR A 190 7.22 -14.24 -1.33
N ASP A 191 7.51 -15.40 -1.86
CA ASP A 191 8.78 -16.08 -1.62
C ASP A 191 9.71 -15.70 -2.77
N LEU A 192 10.86 -15.14 -2.45
CA LEU A 192 11.81 -14.63 -3.42
C LEU A 192 13.14 -15.40 -3.30
N ASP A 193 13.90 -15.47 -4.39
CA ASP A 193 15.27 -15.94 -4.32
C ASP A 193 16.24 -14.81 -3.94
N THR A 194 17.53 -15.13 -3.82
CA THR A 194 18.53 -14.14 -3.44
C THR A 194 18.85 -13.11 -4.53
N ASP A 195 18.33 -13.33 -5.73
CA ASP A 195 18.42 -12.36 -6.84
C ASP A 195 17.17 -11.48 -6.93
N GLY A 196 16.17 -11.74 -6.06
CA GLY A 196 14.92 -11.00 -6.02
C GLY A 196 13.85 -11.51 -6.98
N ALA A 197 14.05 -12.68 -7.58
CA ALA A 197 13.04 -13.28 -8.47
C ALA A 197 11.93 -13.93 -7.66
N VAL A 198 10.69 -13.80 -8.14
CA VAL A 198 9.51 -14.39 -7.50
C VAL A 198 9.49 -15.90 -7.74
N LEU A 199 9.49 -16.66 -6.66
CA LEU A 199 9.37 -18.13 -6.68
C LEU A 199 7.95 -18.57 -6.43
N GLU A 200 7.26 -17.92 -5.50
CA GLU A 200 5.89 -18.24 -5.13
C GLU A 200 5.17 -16.99 -4.64
N LYS A 201 3.87 -16.91 -4.85
CA LYS A 201 3.02 -15.84 -4.38
C LYS A 201 1.73 -16.43 -3.80
N ARG A 202 1.30 -15.95 -2.64
CA ARG A 202 0.05 -16.39 -1.99
C ARG A 202 -0.52 -15.32 -1.06
N TYR A 203 -1.79 -15.44 -0.79
CA TYR A 203 -2.47 -14.67 0.25
C TYR A 203 -2.46 -15.42 1.57
#